data_a11860441e4582d249ce61a5c58fff3c
#
_entry.id   a11860441e4582d249ce61a5c58fff3c
#
_cell.length_a   1.000
_cell.length_b   1.000
_cell.length_c   1.000
_cell.angle_alpha   90.00
_cell.angle_beta   90.00
_cell.angle_gamma   90.00
#
_symmetry.space_group_name_H-M   'P 1'
#
loop_
_entity.id
_entity.type
_entity.pdbx_description
1 polymer ?
#
loop_
_entity_poly.entity_id
_entity_poly.type
_entity_poly.pdbx_seq_one_letter_code
_entity_poly.pdbx_strand_id
1 'polypeptide(L)'
;MSARQTDAAGRPAGRYAGGAIDNVMVVGVGGQGVIVAAAVIADTALLHGGLDVKLSETRGMSQRGGSVCSHIRIGERVVAPSISPGEVDYLLAFEAAEGLRFAVSVRPGGVAIVTAQQIVPPLASQGEFSYPFDAIDRMDDGSRSVVAVDGNAIAEAVGDVKVAGVVLVGALSAYLDFALETWERAIERNVPAKWLEMNLAALGAGREAVAAREAAATGKDGA
;
A
#
# COMPACT_ATOMS: atom_id res chain seq x y z
N MET A 1 16.09 4.26 20.74
CA MET A 1 16.61 4.73 19.43
C MET A 1 17.74 3.79 19.03
N SER A 2 17.47 2.80 18.18
CA SER A 2 18.51 1.87 17.69
C SER A 2 19.28 2.59 16.59
N ALA A 3 20.59 2.72 16.75
CA ALA A 3 21.46 3.27 15.72
C ALA A 3 21.39 2.37 14.48
N ARG A 4 21.03 2.93 13.33
CA ARG A 4 21.02 2.21 12.05
C ARG A 4 22.46 1.83 11.73
N GLN A 5 22.76 0.56 11.71
CA GLN A 5 24.02 0.06 11.21
C GLN A 5 24.01 0.20 9.68
N THR A 6 24.91 1.00 9.14
CA THR A 6 25.25 0.97 7.73
C THR A 6 26.53 0.14 7.54
N ASP A 7 26.64 -0.56 6.41
CA ASP A 7 27.88 -1.22 6.03
C ASP A 7 28.97 -0.19 5.64
N ALA A 8 30.18 -0.67 5.37
CA ALA A 8 31.34 0.17 5.01
C ALA A 8 31.14 1.00 3.72
N ALA A 9 30.08 0.73 2.94
CA ALA A 9 29.68 1.45 1.74
C ALA A 9 28.47 2.38 1.96
N GLY A 10 28.06 2.60 3.24
CA GLY A 10 26.93 3.47 3.60
C GLY A 10 25.55 2.85 3.30
N ARG A 11 25.49 1.54 3.03
CA ARG A 11 24.23 0.83 2.75
C ARG A 11 23.56 0.41 4.06
N PRO A 12 22.22 0.37 4.12
CA PRO A 12 21.53 -0.05 5.33
C PRO A 12 21.87 -1.52 5.64
N ALA A 13 22.54 -1.73 6.77
CA ALA A 13 22.67 -3.05 7.36
C ALA A 13 21.34 -3.36 8.06
N GLY A 14 20.54 -4.26 7.52
CA GLY A 14 19.24 -4.57 8.09
C GLY A 14 18.37 -5.37 7.13
N ARG A 15 17.11 -4.97 6.99
CA ARG A 15 16.06 -5.68 6.24
C ARG A 15 16.47 -6.14 4.84
N TYR A 16 17.28 -5.36 4.12
CA TYR A 16 17.67 -5.64 2.73
C TYR A 16 19.04 -6.35 2.61
N ALA A 17 19.74 -6.57 3.72
CA ALA A 17 21.01 -7.29 3.71
C ALA A 17 20.82 -8.72 3.18
N GLY A 18 21.78 -9.18 2.36
CA GLY A 18 21.71 -10.53 1.78
C GLY A 18 20.79 -10.66 0.57
N GLY A 19 20.36 -9.55 -0.04
CA GLY A 19 19.59 -9.55 -1.28
C GLY A 19 18.08 -9.68 -1.09
N ALA A 20 17.57 -9.43 0.13
CA ALA A 20 16.14 -9.37 0.37
C ALA A 20 15.48 -8.24 -0.46
N ILE A 21 14.29 -8.49 -0.94
CA ILE A 21 13.49 -7.55 -1.75
C ILE A 21 12.12 -7.44 -1.11
N ASP A 22 11.63 -6.21 -0.88
CA ASP A 22 10.24 -5.96 -0.60
C ASP A 22 9.47 -5.80 -1.92
N ASN A 23 8.46 -6.63 -2.10
CA ASN A 23 7.56 -6.61 -3.24
C ASN A 23 6.23 -5.99 -2.83
N VAL A 24 6.00 -4.75 -3.20
CA VAL A 24 4.77 -4.01 -2.93
C VAL A 24 3.92 -3.94 -4.18
N MET A 25 2.66 -4.34 -4.08
CA MET A 25 1.69 -4.23 -5.17
C MET A 25 0.58 -3.26 -4.75
N VAL A 26 0.34 -2.24 -5.57
CA VAL A 26 -0.75 -1.28 -5.33
C VAL A 26 -1.80 -1.48 -6.41
N VAL A 27 -3.04 -1.74 -5.99
CA VAL A 27 -4.14 -2.04 -6.90
C VAL A 27 -5.37 -1.18 -6.61
N GLY A 28 -6.16 -0.95 -7.64
CA GLY A 28 -7.41 -0.20 -7.50
C GLY A 28 -8.03 0.13 -8.85
N VAL A 29 -8.96 1.06 -8.82
CA VAL A 29 -9.69 1.54 -10.00
C VAL A 29 -9.12 2.89 -10.45
N GLY A 30 -9.10 3.12 -11.75
CA GLY A 30 -8.62 4.38 -12.33
C GLY A 30 -9.31 5.61 -11.72
N GLY A 31 -8.50 6.56 -11.24
CA GLY A 31 -8.95 7.78 -10.55
C GLY A 31 -8.76 7.76 -9.03
N GLN A 32 -8.46 6.61 -8.41
CA GLN A 32 -8.26 6.50 -6.95
C GLN A 32 -6.87 6.94 -6.45
N GLY A 33 -5.95 7.34 -7.33
CA GLY A 33 -4.60 7.77 -6.91
C GLY A 33 -3.58 6.64 -6.76
N VAL A 34 -3.85 5.44 -7.29
CA VAL A 34 -2.93 4.27 -7.26
C VAL A 34 -1.52 4.65 -7.73
N ILE A 35 -1.41 5.44 -8.81
CA ILE A 35 -0.13 5.85 -9.39
C ILE A 35 0.63 6.80 -8.47
N VAL A 36 -0.08 7.76 -7.85
CA VAL A 36 0.52 8.70 -6.88
C VAL A 36 1.03 7.93 -5.66
N ALA A 37 0.25 7.00 -5.14
CA ALA A 37 0.68 6.15 -4.04
C ALA A 37 1.91 5.32 -4.39
N ALA A 38 1.94 4.69 -5.58
CA ALA A 38 3.09 3.93 -6.05
C ALA A 38 4.35 4.82 -6.18
N ALA A 39 4.20 6.04 -6.69
CA ALA A 39 5.30 7.01 -6.79
C ALA A 39 5.81 7.43 -5.40
N VAL A 40 4.93 7.71 -4.43
CA VAL A 40 5.31 8.03 -3.04
C VAL A 40 6.09 6.89 -2.41
N ILE A 41 5.64 5.63 -2.56
CA ILE A 41 6.33 4.46 -2.01
C ILE A 41 7.73 4.31 -2.65
N ALA A 42 7.82 4.42 -3.97
CA ALA A 42 9.08 4.32 -4.70
C ALA A 42 10.07 5.44 -4.31
N ASP A 43 9.58 6.69 -4.26
CA ASP A 43 10.41 7.84 -3.86
C ASP A 43 10.86 7.75 -2.41
N THR A 44 10.04 7.20 -1.50
CA THR A 44 10.44 6.96 -0.12
C THR A 44 11.66 6.04 -0.05
N ALA A 45 11.65 4.94 -0.79
CA ALA A 45 12.78 4.01 -0.82
C ALA A 45 14.02 4.65 -1.47
N LEU A 46 13.86 5.43 -2.55
CA LEU A 46 14.96 6.16 -3.18
C LEU A 46 15.56 7.23 -2.26
N LEU A 47 14.71 7.97 -1.53
CA LEU A 47 15.13 9.00 -0.58
C LEU A 47 15.80 8.43 0.67
N HIS A 48 15.47 7.20 1.05
CA HIS A 48 16.17 6.48 2.11
C HIS A 48 17.64 6.28 1.75
N GLY A 49 17.95 6.08 0.46
CA GLY A 49 19.30 5.90 -0.06
C GLY A 49 19.81 4.48 0.02
N GLY A 50 20.74 4.15 -0.89
CA GLY A 50 21.40 2.83 -0.93
C GLY A 50 20.53 1.67 -1.42
N LEU A 51 19.32 1.94 -1.91
CA LEU A 51 18.40 0.94 -2.44
C LEU A 51 18.16 1.13 -3.95
N ASP A 52 18.03 0.02 -4.66
CA ASP A 52 17.52 -0.04 -6.02
C ASP A 52 16.00 -0.20 -5.97
N VAL A 53 15.28 0.58 -6.77
CA VAL A 53 13.82 0.57 -6.84
C VAL A 53 13.40 0.37 -8.29
N LYS A 54 12.53 -0.58 -8.54
CA LYS A 54 11.89 -0.77 -9.84
C LYS A 54 10.38 -0.61 -9.69
N LEU A 55 9.82 0.20 -10.57
CA LEU A 55 8.39 0.47 -10.66
C LEU A 55 7.88 0.05 -12.03
N SER A 56 6.76 -0.63 -12.08
CA SER A 56 6.03 -0.97 -13.31
C SER A 56 4.54 -0.78 -13.09
N GLU A 57 3.85 -0.22 -14.06
CA GLU A 57 2.42 0.04 -14.01
C GLU A 57 1.69 -0.68 -15.14
N THR A 58 0.57 -1.28 -14.81
CA THR A 58 -0.35 -1.88 -15.78
C THR A 58 -1.72 -1.25 -15.61
N ARG A 59 -2.29 -0.77 -16.71
CA ARG A 59 -3.63 -0.18 -16.74
C ARG A 59 -4.53 -1.00 -17.65
N GLY A 60 -5.74 -1.25 -17.20
CA GLY A 60 -6.76 -1.84 -18.05
C GLY A 60 -7.07 -0.94 -19.26
N MET A 61 -7.61 -1.53 -20.34
CA MET A 61 -7.94 -0.82 -21.58
C MET A 61 -9.07 0.22 -21.42
N SER A 62 -9.81 0.19 -20.32
CA SER A 62 -10.87 1.15 -20.03
C SER A 62 -10.27 2.51 -19.66
N GLN A 63 -10.69 3.57 -20.36
CA GLN A 63 -10.21 4.95 -20.11
C GLN A 63 -10.68 5.52 -18.76
N ARG A 64 -11.77 5.00 -18.18
CA ARG A 64 -12.30 5.36 -16.86
C ARG A 64 -12.79 4.11 -16.13
N GLY A 65 -12.51 4.00 -14.83
CA GLY A 65 -12.98 2.90 -14.00
C GLY A 65 -12.32 1.55 -14.29
N GLY A 66 -11.23 1.51 -15.10
CA GLY A 66 -10.46 0.29 -15.34
C GLY A 66 -9.53 -0.03 -14.19
N SER A 67 -9.22 -1.33 -14.04
CA SER A 67 -8.22 -1.81 -13.08
C SER A 67 -6.85 -1.16 -13.33
N VAL A 68 -6.21 -0.73 -12.26
CA VAL A 68 -4.83 -0.20 -12.25
C VAL A 68 -4.03 -1.02 -11.27
N CYS A 69 -2.87 -1.48 -11.69
CA CYS A 69 -1.95 -2.24 -10.87
C CYS A 69 -0.54 -1.67 -11.02
N SER A 70 0.10 -1.36 -9.91
CA SER A 70 1.50 -0.92 -9.85
C SER A 70 2.32 -1.93 -9.04
N HIS A 71 3.45 -2.36 -9.60
CA HIS A 71 4.43 -3.20 -8.94
C HIS A 71 5.60 -2.34 -8.52
N ILE A 72 5.97 -2.37 -7.26
CA ILE A 72 7.14 -1.69 -6.69
C ILE A 72 8.03 -2.76 -6.05
N ARG A 73 9.28 -2.83 -6.47
CA ARG A 73 10.27 -3.73 -5.90
C ARG A 73 11.42 -2.92 -5.32
N ILE A 74 11.76 -3.18 -4.07
CA ILE A 74 12.71 -2.41 -3.28
C ILE A 74 13.75 -3.36 -2.70
N GLY A 75 15.03 -3.12 -2.92
CA GLY A 75 16.12 -3.96 -2.41
C GLY A 75 17.49 -3.36 -2.69
N GLU A 76 18.56 -4.00 -2.25
CA GLU A 76 19.94 -3.56 -2.60
C GLU A 76 20.19 -3.66 -4.11
N ARG A 77 19.60 -4.65 -4.77
CA ARG A 77 19.66 -4.86 -6.21
C ARG A 77 18.37 -5.51 -6.71
N VAL A 78 17.69 -4.86 -7.62
CA VAL A 78 16.45 -5.34 -8.23
C VAL A 78 16.63 -5.44 -9.74
N VAL A 79 16.54 -6.65 -10.30
CA VAL A 79 16.83 -6.91 -11.72
C VAL A 79 15.63 -6.64 -12.63
N ALA A 80 14.42 -6.98 -12.16
CA ALA A 80 13.19 -6.86 -12.94
C ALA A 80 12.11 -6.11 -12.17
N PRO A 81 11.25 -5.31 -12.84
CA PRO A 81 10.20 -4.55 -12.16
C PRO A 81 8.96 -5.39 -11.81
N SER A 82 8.72 -6.49 -12.51
CA SER A 82 7.54 -7.33 -12.29
C SER A 82 7.71 -8.23 -11.07
N ILE A 83 6.66 -8.35 -10.27
CA ILE A 83 6.56 -9.28 -9.15
C ILE A 83 5.90 -10.55 -9.68
N SER A 84 6.46 -11.73 -9.36
CA SER A 84 5.87 -13.01 -9.73
C SER A 84 4.60 -13.28 -8.88
N PRO A 85 3.63 -14.04 -9.41
CA PRO A 85 2.48 -14.45 -8.61
C PRO A 85 2.91 -15.19 -7.34
N GLY A 86 2.32 -14.85 -6.20
CA GLY A 86 2.64 -15.44 -4.90
C GLY A 86 3.93 -14.90 -4.24
N GLU A 87 4.52 -13.83 -4.77
CA GLU A 87 5.72 -13.19 -4.21
C GLU A 87 5.46 -11.78 -3.65
N VAL A 88 4.21 -11.31 -3.62
CA VAL A 88 3.86 -10.00 -3.06
C VAL A 88 3.96 -10.05 -1.54
N ASP A 89 4.81 -9.20 -0.96
CA ASP A 89 4.93 -9.02 0.49
C ASP A 89 3.80 -8.16 1.04
N TYR A 90 3.50 -7.06 0.32
CA TYR A 90 2.47 -6.09 0.70
C TYR A 90 1.56 -5.79 -0.48
N LEU A 91 0.29 -6.10 -0.33
CA LEU A 91 -0.77 -5.67 -1.25
C LEU A 91 -1.48 -4.45 -0.65
N LEU A 92 -1.51 -3.35 -1.39
CA LEU A 92 -2.25 -2.14 -1.03
C LEU A 92 -3.42 -1.99 -1.98
N ALA A 93 -4.64 -2.26 -1.50
CA ALA A 93 -5.84 -2.30 -2.32
C ALA A 93 -6.76 -1.11 -2.04
N PHE A 94 -6.97 -0.28 -3.04
CA PHE A 94 -7.79 0.94 -3.00
C PHE A 94 -9.27 0.66 -3.27
N GLU A 95 -9.60 -0.59 -3.62
CA GLU A 95 -10.96 -1.07 -3.86
C GLU A 95 -11.06 -2.54 -3.48
N ALA A 96 -12.15 -2.95 -2.84
CA ALA A 96 -12.27 -4.26 -2.22
C ALA A 96 -12.23 -5.42 -3.22
N ALA A 97 -12.94 -5.32 -4.36
CA ALA A 97 -12.94 -6.37 -5.38
C ALA A 97 -11.60 -6.49 -6.10
N GLU A 98 -10.89 -5.38 -6.34
CA GLU A 98 -9.53 -5.41 -6.87
C GLU A 98 -8.58 -6.05 -5.84
N GLY A 99 -8.74 -5.75 -4.55
CA GLY A 99 -8.01 -6.42 -3.48
C GLY A 99 -8.18 -7.94 -3.52
N LEU A 100 -9.41 -8.42 -3.59
CA LEU A 100 -9.71 -9.85 -3.70
C LEU A 100 -9.10 -10.47 -4.96
N ARG A 101 -9.20 -9.78 -6.09
CA ARG A 101 -8.66 -10.24 -7.37
C ARG A 101 -7.16 -10.49 -7.33
N PHE A 102 -6.42 -9.62 -6.63
CA PHE A 102 -4.97 -9.71 -6.52
C PHE A 102 -4.48 -10.41 -5.24
N ALA A 103 -5.38 -10.80 -4.33
CA ALA A 103 -5.02 -11.47 -3.09
C ALA A 103 -4.19 -12.75 -3.30
N VAL A 104 -4.45 -13.48 -4.40
CA VAL A 104 -3.68 -14.68 -4.78
C VAL A 104 -2.21 -14.41 -5.10
N SER A 105 -1.85 -13.15 -5.34
CA SER A 105 -0.45 -12.74 -5.58
C SER A 105 0.32 -12.52 -4.29
N VAL A 106 -0.35 -12.42 -3.14
CA VAL A 106 0.28 -12.23 -1.83
C VAL A 106 0.87 -13.57 -1.38
N ARG A 107 2.14 -13.54 -1.00
CA ARG A 107 2.81 -14.74 -0.47
C ARG A 107 2.23 -15.18 0.88
N PRO A 108 2.42 -16.45 1.27
CA PRO A 108 2.11 -16.87 2.63
C PRO A 108 2.85 -16.00 3.67
N GLY A 109 2.12 -15.52 4.68
CA GLY A 109 2.63 -14.58 5.68
C GLY A 109 2.79 -13.14 5.20
N GLY A 110 2.37 -12.81 3.98
CA GLY A 110 2.30 -11.43 3.49
C GLY A 110 1.12 -10.66 4.07
N VAL A 111 1.06 -9.36 3.78
CA VAL A 111 0.05 -8.44 4.32
C VAL A 111 -0.76 -7.83 3.17
N ALA A 112 -2.08 -7.90 3.27
CA ALA A 112 -3.01 -7.19 2.41
C ALA A 112 -3.70 -6.06 3.18
N ILE A 113 -3.38 -4.81 2.83
CA ILE A 113 -4.03 -3.61 3.38
C ILE A 113 -5.11 -3.21 2.38
N VAL A 114 -6.35 -3.21 2.80
CA VAL A 114 -7.49 -3.01 1.91
C VAL A 114 -8.47 -1.99 2.48
N THR A 115 -8.95 -1.10 1.62
CA THR A 115 -10.05 -0.20 1.97
C THR A 115 -11.40 -0.93 1.88
N ALA A 116 -12.34 -0.51 2.73
CA ALA A 116 -13.73 -0.96 2.65
C ALA A 116 -14.49 -0.39 1.42
N GLN A 117 -13.85 0.49 0.64
CA GLN A 117 -14.47 1.10 -0.52
C GLN A 117 -14.85 0.05 -1.58
N GLN A 118 -16.07 0.15 -2.08
CA GLN A 118 -16.65 -0.70 -3.11
C GLN A 118 -17.09 0.18 -4.30
N ILE A 119 -16.55 -0.10 -5.47
CA ILE A 119 -16.91 0.59 -6.72
C ILE A 119 -17.57 -0.42 -7.63
N VAL A 120 -18.90 -0.50 -7.56
CA VAL A 120 -19.67 -1.43 -8.38
C VAL A 120 -19.64 -1.00 -9.84
N PRO A 121 -19.05 -1.78 -10.76
CA PRO A 121 -19.01 -1.44 -12.17
C PRO A 121 -20.41 -1.44 -12.79
N PRO A 122 -20.66 -0.61 -13.84
CA PRO A 122 -21.96 -0.58 -14.52
C PRO A 122 -22.47 -1.94 -15.01
N LEU A 123 -21.57 -2.81 -15.48
CA LEU A 123 -21.93 -4.16 -15.94
C LEU A 123 -22.46 -5.06 -14.81
N ALA A 124 -21.92 -4.93 -13.59
CA ALA A 124 -22.45 -5.62 -12.42
C ALA A 124 -23.83 -5.09 -12.05
N SER A 125 -24.04 -3.76 -12.14
CA SER A 125 -25.34 -3.14 -11.89
C SER A 125 -26.40 -3.55 -12.94
N GLN A 126 -25.98 -3.98 -14.13
CA GLN A 126 -26.84 -4.50 -15.19
C GLN A 126 -27.10 -6.00 -15.07
N GLY A 127 -26.51 -6.68 -14.07
CA GLY A 127 -26.71 -8.09 -13.82
C GLY A 127 -25.86 -9.04 -14.67
N GLU A 128 -24.86 -8.54 -15.38
CA GLU A 128 -23.96 -9.38 -16.18
C GLU A 128 -23.03 -10.23 -15.31
N PHE A 129 -22.69 -9.76 -14.10
CA PHE A 129 -21.97 -10.52 -13.06
C PHE A 129 -22.28 -9.98 -11.66
N SER A 130 -22.02 -10.79 -10.62
CA SER A 130 -22.21 -10.39 -9.24
C SER A 130 -20.96 -9.71 -8.70
N TYR A 131 -21.10 -8.52 -8.13
CA TYR A 131 -20.02 -7.86 -7.40
C TYR A 131 -19.77 -8.57 -6.06
N PRO A 132 -18.49 -8.87 -5.69
CA PRO A 132 -18.17 -9.58 -4.44
C PRO A 132 -18.24 -8.64 -3.23
N PHE A 133 -19.41 -8.40 -2.67
CA PHE A 133 -19.60 -7.54 -1.49
C PHE A 133 -18.91 -8.10 -0.24
N ASP A 134 -18.58 -9.38 -0.21
CA ASP A 134 -17.83 -10.11 0.80
C ASP A 134 -16.32 -10.21 0.50
N ALA A 135 -15.79 -9.32 -0.35
CA ALA A 135 -14.42 -9.40 -0.86
C ALA A 135 -13.37 -9.45 0.26
N ILE A 136 -13.52 -8.63 1.30
CA ILE A 136 -12.55 -8.55 2.41
C ILE A 136 -12.52 -9.85 3.19
N ASP A 137 -13.70 -10.42 3.52
CA ASP A 137 -13.80 -11.69 4.25
C ASP A 137 -13.19 -12.84 3.44
N ARG A 138 -13.38 -12.84 2.11
CA ARG A 138 -12.81 -13.84 1.21
C ARG A 138 -11.32 -13.70 0.98
N MET A 139 -10.73 -12.57 1.27
CA MET A 139 -9.28 -12.40 1.23
C MET A 139 -8.58 -13.09 2.41
N ASP A 140 -9.27 -13.23 3.55
CA ASP A 140 -8.73 -13.84 4.75
C ASP A 140 -8.94 -15.36 4.68
N ASP A 141 -7.96 -16.06 4.11
CA ASP A 141 -7.92 -17.52 4.03
C ASP A 141 -6.95 -18.14 5.06
N GLY A 142 -6.47 -17.35 6.00
CA GLY A 142 -5.50 -17.74 7.03
C GLY A 142 -4.05 -17.84 6.54
N SER A 143 -3.79 -17.65 5.23
CA SER A 143 -2.43 -17.69 4.69
C SER A 143 -1.71 -16.34 4.75
N ARG A 144 -2.46 -15.24 4.87
CA ARG A 144 -2.00 -13.85 4.88
C ARG A 144 -2.69 -13.04 5.96
N SER A 145 -2.11 -11.91 6.33
CA SER A 145 -2.77 -10.94 7.21
C SER A 145 -3.61 -9.98 6.37
N VAL A 146 -4.90 -9.83 6.69
CA VAL A 146 -5.79 -8.87 6.03
C VAL A 146 -6.06 -7.70 6.98
N VAL A 147 -5.68 -6.50 6.59
CA VAL A 147 -5.82 -5.26 7.35
C VAL A 147 -6.82 -4.37 6.65
N ALA A 148 -8.07 -4.40 7.10
CA ALA A 148 -9.09 -3.49 6.59
C ALA A 148 -8.92 -2.10 7.23
N VAL A 149 -8.88 -1.06 6.37
CA VAL A 149 -8.76 0.35 6.76
C VAL A 149 -9.89 1.13 6.10
N ASP A 150 -10.70 1.84 6.86
CA ASP A 150 -11.69 2.75 6.27
C ASP A 150 -11.01 4.04 5.80
N GLY A 151 -10.28 3.93 4.68
CA GLY A 151 -9.51 5.02 4.12
C GLY A 151 -10.36 6.24 3.77
N ASN A 152 -11.62 6.04 3.36
CA ASN A 152 -12.52 7.14 3.00
C ASN A 152 -12.98 7.89 4.23
N ALA A 153 -13.47 7.20 5.27
CA ALA A 153 -13.91 7.85 6.51
C ALA A 153 -12.76 8.60 7.18
N ILE A 154 -11.56 8.03 7.20
CA ILE A 154 -10.36 8.71 7.74
C ILE A 154 -10.02 9.94 6.89
N ALA A 155 -10.05 9.85 5.57
CA ALA A 155 -9.75 10.96 4.68
C ALA A 155 -10.78 12.10 4.79
N GLU A 156 -12.05 11.77 4.94
CA GLU A 156 -13.13 12.75 5.21
C GLU A 156 -12.91 13.48 6.54
N ALA A 157 -12.50 12.76 7.58
CA ALA A 157 -12.17 13.35 8.88
C ALA A 157 -10.94 14.26 8.82
N VAL A 158 -9.98 13.98 7.93
CA VAL A 158 -8.81 14.83 7.65
C VAL A 158 -9.19 16.05 6.81
N GLY A 159 -10.23 15.96 5.96
CA GLY A 159 -10.75 17.10 5.22
C GLY A 159 -11.22 16.85 3.79
N ASP A 160 -10.72 15.84 3.06
CA ASP A 160 -11.18 15.51 1.70
C ASP A 160 -10.90 14.03 1.38
N VAL A 161 -11.93 13.33 0.88
CA VAL A 161 -11.83 11.92 0.45
C VAL A 161 -10.71 11.66 -0.58
N LYS A 162 -10.27 12.68 -1.30
CA LYS A 162 -9.18 12.56 -2.29
C LYS A 162 -7.86 12.12 -1.68
N VAL A 163 -7.65 12.30 -0.38
CA VAL A 163 -6.43 11.86 0.31
C VAL A 163 -6.51 10.41 0.83
N ALA A 164 -7.61 9.69 0.58
CA ALA A 164 -7.80 8.30 1.00
C ALA A 164 -6.66 7.37 0.55
N GLY A 165 -6.11 7.60 -0.64
CA GLY A 165 -4.93 6.87 -1.12
C GLY A 165 -3.72 7.05 -0.23
N VAL A 166 -3.50 8.26 0.30
CA VAL A 166 -2.37 8.54 1.21
C VAL A 166 -2.63 7.99 2.61
N VAL A 167 -3.88 7.89 3.05
CA VAL A 167 -4.23 7.14 4.28
C VAL A 167 -3.76 5.69 4.17
N LEU A 168 -4.00 5.03 3.03
CA LEU A 168 -3.53 3.65 2.82
C LEU A 168 -2.01 3.55 2.72
N VAL A 169 -1.33 4.54 2.12
CA VAL A 169 0.15 4.64 2.16
C VAL A 169 0.63 4.79 3.60
N GLY A 170 -0.06 5.58 4.42
CA GLY A 170 0.20 5.70 5.86
C GLY A 170 0.10 4.36 6.58
N ALA A 171 -0.95 3.59 6.31
CA ALA A 171 -1.10 2.24 6.84
C ALA A 171 0.06 1.31 6.42
N LEU A 172 0.45 1.32 5.14
CA LEU A 172 1.61 0.56 4.64
C LEU A 172 2.92 0.98 5.31
N SER A 173 3.09 2.28 5.58
CA SER A 173 4.31 2.82 6.17
C SER A 173 4.59 2.30 7.58
N ALA A 174 3.62 1.69 8.26
CA ALA A 174 3.83 1.01 9.54
C ALA A 174 4.60 -0.31 9.40
N TYR A 175 4.59 -0.92 8.21
CA TYR A 175 5.24 -2.21 7.90
C TYR A 175 6.61 -2.07 7.23
N LEU A 176 6.90 -0.91 6.65
CA LEU A 176 8.19 -0.64 5.99
C LEU A 176 9.08 0.19 6.90
N ASP A 177 10.33 -0.26 7.11
CA ASP A 177 11.29 0.39 8.02
C ASP A 177 11.94 1.63 7.40
N PHE A 178 11.11 2.62 7.03
CA PHE A 178 11.56 3.94 6.60
C PHE A 178 11.18 4.99 7.63
N ALA A 179 12.05 5.99 7.84
CA ALA A 179 11.77 7.09 8.74
C ALA A 179 10.55 7.90 8.28
N LEU A 180 9.74 8.41 9.21
CA LEU A 180 8.54 9.18 8.88
C LEU A 180 8.87 10.38 7.99
N GLU A 181 9.95 11.10 8.32
CA GLU A 181 10.42 12.25 7.56
C GLU A 181 10.77 11.90 6.10
N THR A 182 11.13 10.64 5.83
CA THR A 182 11.39 10.19 4.47
C THR A 182 10.09 10.04 3.67
N TRP A 183 9.03 9.54 4.32
CA TRP A 183 7.69 9.47 3.74
C TRP A 183 7.12 10.87 3.48
N GLU A 184 7.27 11.80 4.43
CA GLU A 184 6.82 13.18 4.30
C GLU A 184 7.48 13.88 3.10
N ARG A 185 8.80 13.72 2.96
CA ARG A 185 9.55 14.25 1.79
C ARG A 185 9.12 13.61 0.47
N ALA A 186 8.78 12.33 0.47
CA ALA A 186 8.25 11.67 -0.73
C ALA A 186 6.86 12.20 -1.11
N ILE A 187 6.00 12.46 -0.13
CA ILE A 187 4.69 13.10 -0.36
C ILE A 187 4.89 14.51 -0.93
N GLU A 188 5.77 15.33 -0.34
CA GLU A 188 6.06 16.68 -0.82
C GLU A 188 6.47 16.72 -2.30
N ARG A 189 7.18 15.70 -2.78
CA ARG A 189 7.59 15.58 -4.18
C ARG A 189 6.45 15.19 -5.13
N ASN A 190 5.46 14.46 -4.64
CA ASN A 190 4.46 13.80 -5.48
C ASN A 190 3.07 14.44 -5.43
N VAL A 191 2.86 15.41 -4.52
CA VAL A 191 1.56 16.09 -4.40
C VAL A 191 1.71 17.60 -4.60
N PRO A 192 0.69 18.27 -5.16
CA PRO A 192 0.71 19.72 -5.28
C PRO A 192 0.78 20.40 -3.91
N ALA A 193 1.56 21.48 -3.78
CA ALA A 193 1.81 22.18 -2.52
C ALA A 193 0.53 22.57 -1.75
N LYS A 194 -0.53 22.95 -2.46
CA LYS A 194 -1.84 23.29 -1.85
C LYS A 194 -2.53 22.14 -1.10
N TRP A 195 -2.13 20.89 -1.35
CA TRP A 195 -2.67 19.69 -0.72
C TRP A 195 -1.67 19.04 0.26
N LEU A 196 -0.48 19.61 0.42
CA LEU A 196 0.61 18.99 1.19
C LEU A 196 0.20 18.72 2.65
N GLU A 197 -0.26 19.73 3.37
CA GLU A 197 -0.64 19.59 4.78
C GLU A 197 -1.69 18.49 5.00
N MET A 198 -2.70 18.45 4.13
CA MET A 198 -3.75 17.43 4.20
C MET A 198 -3.21 16.02 3.92
N ASN A 199 -2.29 15.87 2.97
CA ASN A 199 -1.67 14.57 2.67
C ASN A 199 -0.73 14.12 3.80
N LEU A 200 -0.02 15.03 4.46
CA LEU A 200 0.79 14.70 5.64
C LEU A 200 -0.09 14.24 6.81
N ALA A 201 -1.20 14.92 7.05
CA ALA A 201 -2.19 14.50 8.06
C ALA A 201 -2.79 13.12 7.72
N ALA A 202 -3.10 12.86 6.45
CA ALA A 202 -3.61 11.58 5.98
C ALA A 202 -2.60 10.43 6.19
N LEU A 203 -1.30 10.68 5.94
CA LEU A 203 -0.23 9.72 6.23
C LEU A 203 -0.21 9.34 7.72
N GLY A 204 -0.24 10.34 8.61
CA GLY A 204 -0.27 10.14 10.07
C GLY A 204 -1.48 9.33 10.50
N ALA A 205 -2.67 9.73 10.06
CA ALA A 205 -3.92 9.05 10.40
C ALA A 205 -3.96 7.58 9.93
N GLY A 206 -3.39 7.28 8.76
CA GLY A 206 -3.26 5.90 8.27
C GLY A 206 -2.35 5.04 9.15
N ARG A 207 -1.23 5.57 9.62
CA ARG A 207 -0.32 4.89 10.57
C ARG A 207 -1.01 4.61 11.90
N GLU A 208 -1.73 5.60 12.42
CA GLU A 208 -2.47 5.47 13.69
C GLU A 208 -3.57 4.40 13.60
N ALA A 209 -4.26 4.29 12.46
CA ALA A 209 -5.29 3.28 12.24
C ALA A 209 -4.73 1.84 12.36
N VAL A 210 -3.54 1.59 11.85
CA VAL A 210 -2.86 0.28 12.00
C VAL A 210 -2.43 0.06 13.44
N ALA A 211 -1.79 1.04 14.08
CA ALA A 211 -1.33 0.92 15.46
C ALA A 211 -2.49 0.63 16.43
N ALA A 212 -3.63 1.30 16.26
CA ALA A 212 -4.82 1.06 17.07
C ALA A 212 -5.37 -0.36 16.90
N ARG A 213 -5.34 -0.90 15.66
CA ARG A 213 -5.78 -2.27 15.37
C ARG A 213 -4.86 -3.31 16.02
N GLU A 214 -3.55 -3.14 15.92
CA GLU A 214 -2.58 -4.06 16.54
C GLU A 214 -2.72 -4.07 18.07
N ALA A 215 -2.90 -2.90 18.69
CA ALA A 215 -3.17 -2.79 20.12
C ALA A 215 -4.47 -3.52 20.53
N ALA A 216 -5.52 -3.43 19.71
CA ALA A 216 -6.79 -4.11 19.96
C ALA A 216 -6.69 -5.65 19.80
N ALA A 217 -5.83 -6.13 18.90
CA ALA A 217 -5.58 -7.57 18.69
C ALA A 217 -4.82 -8.17 19.88
N THR A 218 -3.76 -7.50 20.36
CA THR A 218 -2.97 -7.97 21.51
C THR A 218 -3.74 -7.92 22.84
N GLY A 219 -4.72 -7.04 22.98
CA GLY A 219 -5.58 -6.96 24.17
C GLY A 219 -6.62 -8.09 24.29
N LYS A 220 -6.91 -8.82 23.20
CA LYS A 220 -7.86 -9.95 23.19
C LYS A 220 -7.23 -11.30 23.56
N ASP A 221 -5.92 -11.45 23.38
CA ASP A 221 -5.20 -12.68 23.70
C ASP A 221 -4.79 -12.79 25.19
N GLY A 222 -5.08 -11.77 26.00
CA GLY A 222 -4.75 -11.67 27.43
C GLY A 222 -5.94 -11.72 28.40
N ALA A 223 -7.14 -12.06 27.93
CA ALA A 223 -8.35 -12.09 28.76
C ALA A 223 -8.96 -13.49 28.90
#